data_667a9223fe14c6c4bb2bb1d5cc7446df
#
_entry.id   667a9223fe14c6c4bb2bb1d5cc7446df
#
_cell.length_a   1.000
_cell.length_b   1.000
_cell.length_c   1.000
_cell.angle_alpha   90.00
_cell.angle_beta   90.00
_cell.angle_gamma   90.00
#
_symmetry.space_group_name_H-M   'P 1'
#
loop_
_entity.id
_entity.type
_entity.pdbx_description
1 polymer ?
#
loop_
_entity_poly.entity_id
_entity_poly.type
_entity_poly.pdbx_seq_one_letter_code
_entity_poly.pdbx_strand_id
1 'polypeptide(L)'
;MKYVKFDMHCHTAEGSVDAKVNIEEYIEILRSKGFGGMLVTDHDSYGGYEAYVNSGKKYDDFVVLRGIEYDSLEFGHFIVILPSDTPDEVYELLRYKGLTLDKLIYIVHCS
;
A
#
# COMPACT_ATOMS: atom_id res chain seq x y z
N MET A 1 -7.97 26.90 -1.60
CA MET A 1 -7.21 25.62 -1.65
C MET A 1 -8.16 24.48 -1.44
N LYS A 2 -8.07 23.48 -2.29
CA LYS A 2 -8.88 22.25 -2.14
C LYS A 2 -8.07 21.20 -1.42
N TYR A 3 -8.68 20.57 -0.45
CA TYR A 3 -8.09 19.43 0.27
C TYR A 3 -8.68 18.15 -0.24
N VAL A 4 -7.83 17.12 -0.39
CA VAL A 4 -8.24 15.79 -0.78
C VAL A 4 -8.05 14.87 0.41
N LYS A 5 -9.10 14.13 0.79
CA LYS A 5 -9.00 13.11 1.82
C LYS A 5 -8.34 11.87 1.23
N PHE A 6 -7.39 11.32 1.95
CA PHE A 6 -6.62 10.16 1.51
C PHE A 6 -6.47 9.19 2.67
N ASP A 7 -6.75 7.91 2.45
CA ASP A 7 -6.52 6.89 3.47
C ASP A 7 -5.12 6.32 3.27
N MET A 8 -4.22 6.57 4.22
CA MET A 8 -2.80 6.23 4.13
C MET A 8 -2.45 4.89 4.80
N HIS A 9 -3.43 4.16 5.31
CA HIS A 9 -3.17 2.89 5.99
C HIS A 9 -4.37 1.95 5.77
N CYS A 10 -4.29 1.11 4.75
CA CYS A 10 -5.39 0.24 4.34
C CYS A 10 -4.92 -1.20 4.18
N HIS A 11 -5.64 -2.12 4.78
CA HIS A 11 -5.45 -3.56 4.57
C HIS A 11 -6.61 -4.11 3.77
N THR A 12 -6.31 -4.96 2.78
CA THR A 12 -7.33 -5.56 1.92
C THR A 12 -7.40 -7.07 2.12
N ALA A 13 -8.56 -7.65 1.85
CA ALA A 13 -8.75 -9.09 1.96
C ALA A 13 -7.81 -9.88 1.03
N GLU A 14 -7.47 -9.29 -0.12
CA GLU A 14 -6.57 -9.92 -1.09
C GLU A 14 -5.12 -9.96 -0.63
N GLY A 15 -4.70 -9.04 0.23
CA GLY A 15 -3.31 -8.88 0.63
C GLY A 15 -3.01 -9.18 2.10
N SER A 16 -4.01 -9.19 2.96
CA SER A 16 -3.79 -9.32 4.41
C SER A 16 -4.77 -10.31 5.02
N VAL A 17 -4.24 -11.24 5.84
CA VAL A 17 -5.07 -12.26 6.49
C VAL A 17 -6.02 -11.69 7.54
N ASP A 18 -5.70 -10.52 8.07
CA ASP A 18 -6.50 -9.85 9.10
C ASP A 18 -7.57 -8.93 8.52
N ALA A 19 -7.66 -8.78 7.21
CA ALA A 19 -8.64 -7.93 6.55
C ALA A 19 -9.78 -8.76 5.94
N LYS A 20 -10.99 -8.18 5.92
CA LYS A 20 -12.18 -8.84 5.41
C LYS A 20 -12.79 -8.15 4.19
N VAL A 21 -12.38 -6.91 3.92
CA VAL A 21 -12.94 -6.09 2.85
C VAL A 21 -12.01 -6.17 1.65
N ASN A 22 -12.54 -6.54 0.49
CA ASN A 22 -11.74 -6.58 -0.74
C ASN A 22 -11.50 -5.17 -1.26
N ILE A 23 -10.52 -5.03 -2.17
CA ILE A 23 -10.09 -3.72 -2.66
C ILE A 23 -11.23 -2.94 -3.35
N GLU A 24 -12.07 -3.61 -4.12
CA GLU A 24 -13.18 -2.94 -4.81
C GLU A 24 -14.20 -2.35 -3.82
N GLU A 25 -14.59 -3.12 -2.82
CA GLU A 25 -15.50 -2.65 -1.78
C GLU A 25 -14.87 -1.50 -0.99
N TYR A 26 -13.58 -1.59 -0.69
CA TYR A 26 -12.84 -0.57 0.04
C TYR A 26 -12.88 0.76 -0.73
N ILE A 27 -12.60 0.71 -2.04
CA ILE A 27 -12.65 1.90 -2.90
C ILE A 27 -14.06 2.52 -2.88
N GLU A 28 -15.10 1.72 -3.03
CA GLU A 28 -16.47 2.23 -3.05
C GLU A 28 -16.87 2.87 -1.72
N ILE A 29 -16.46 2.28 -0.60
CA ILE A 29 -16.72 2.85 0.73
C ILE A 29 -16.04 4.22 0.85
N LEU A 30 -14.77 4.31 0.47
CA LEU A 30 -14.01 5.56 0.57
C LEU A 30 -14.57 6.63 -0.37
N ARG A 31 -14.94 6.26 -1.59
CA ARG A 31 -15.55 7.21 -2.54
C ARG A 31 -16.87 7.74 -2.01
N SER A 32 -17.68 6.88 -1.40
CA SER A 32 -18.97 7.30 -0.81
C SER A 32 -18.79 8.28 0.34
N LYS A 33 -17.63 8.28 0.98
CA LYS A 33 -17.30 9.20 2.09
C LYS A 33 -16.54 10.44 1.63
N GLY A 34 -16.36 10.62 0.33
CA GLY A 34 -15.69 11.78 -0.24
C GLY A 34 -14.16 11.70 -0.27
N PHE A 35 -13.59 10.51 -0.10
CA PHE A 35 -12.14 10.33 -0.22
C PHE A 35 -11.71 10.37 -1.68
N GLY A 36 -10.53 10.93 -1.94
CA GLY A 36 -9.95 11.03 -3.27
C GLY A 36 -8.87 9.98 -3.56
N GLY A 37 -8.55 9.12 -2.61
CA GLY A 37 -7.57 8.07 -2.83
C GLY A 37 -7.24 7.25 -1.60
N MET A 38 -6.41 6.23 -1.81
CA MET A 38 -5.93 5.34 -0.75
C MET A 38 -4.51 4.86 -1.05
N LEU A 39 -3.75 4.62 0.00
CA LEU A 39 -2.48 3.90 -0.05
C LEU A 39 -2.74 2.48 0.46
N VAL A 40 -2.58 1.49 -0.40
CA VAL A 40 -2.76 0.08 0.00
C VAL A 40 -1.50 -0.36 0.74
N THR A 41 -1.65 -0.72 2.00
CA THR A 41 -0.53 -1.07 2.89
C THR A 41 -0.74 -2.43 3.54
N ASP A 42 -0.90 -3.46 2.72
CA ASP A 42 -1.04 -4.83 3.22
C ASP A 42 0.25 -5.32 3.89
N HIS A 43 0.13 -6.32 4.75
CA HIS A 43 1.27 -6.95 5.39
C HIS A 43 1.97 -7.93 4.44
N ASP A 44 3.27 -7.78 4.26
CA ASP A 44 4.13 -8.73 3.55
C ASP A 44 3.69 -9.08 2.12
N SER A 45 2.80 -8.28 1.53
CA SER A 45 2.28 -8.56 0.20
C SER A 45 1.74 -7.29 -0.47
N TYR A 46 1.60 -7.37 -1.78
CA TYR A 46 0.95 -6.31 -2.57
C TYR A 46 -0.37 -6.81 -3.18
N GLY A 47 -0.97 -7.83 -2.56
CA GLY A 47 -2.14 -8.52 -3.11
C GLY A 47 -3.32 -7.61 -3.43
N GLY A 48 -3.61 -6.64 -2.55
CA GLY A 48 -4.69 -5.69 -2.78
C GLY A 48 -4.41 -4.78 -3.97
N TYR A 49 -3.20 -4.23 -4.05
CA TYR A 49 -2.83 -3.37 -5.16
C TYR A 49 -2.80 -4.15 -6.48
N GLU A 50 -2.24 -5.35 -6.48
CA GLU A 50 -2.20 -6.21 -7.66
C GLU A 50 -3.62 -6.57 -8.15
N ALA A 51 -4.52 -6.87 -7.24
CA ALA A 51 -5.92 -7.15 -7.58
C ALA A 51 -6.58 -5.94 -8.24
N TYR A 52 -6.29 -4.74 -7.74
CA TYR A 52 -6.79 -3.50 -8.35
C TYR A 52 -6.26 -3.33 -9.78
N VAL A 53 -4.96 -3.49 -9.97
CA VAL A 53 -4.33 -3.36 -11.31
C VAL A 53 -4.90 -4.40 -12.26
N ASN A 54 -5.00 -5.65 -11.82
CA ASN A 54 -5.48 -6.76 -12.65
C ASN A 54 -6.97 -6.63 -13.01
N SER A 55 -7.75 -5.91 -12.22
CA SER A 55 -9.17 -5.67 -12.51
C SER A 55 -9.36 -4.79 -13.75
N GLY A 56 -8.34 -4.01 -14.11
CA GLY A 56 -8.42 -3.06 -15.21
C GLY A 56 -9.29 -1.84 -14.95
N LYS A 57 -9.87 -1.72 -13.77
CA LYS A 57 -10.71 -0.58 -13.41
C LYS A 57 -9.87 0.66 -13.17
N LYS A 58 -10.34 1.78 -13.66
CA LYS A 58 -9.73 3.08 -13.43
C LYS A 58 -10.81 4.07 -13.00
N TYR A 59 -10.46 4.92 -12.05
CA TYR A 59 -11.37 5.94 -11.53
C TYR A 59 -10.79 7.32 -11.82
N ASP A 60 -11.61 8.22 -12.36
CA ASP A 60 -11.19 9.59 -12.63
C ASP A 60 -11.09 10.43 -11.35
N ASP A 61 -11.81 10.02 -10.32
CA ASP A 61 -11.93 10.76 -9.07
C ASP A 61 -11.25 10.06 -7.89
N PHE A 62 -10.49 8.99 -8.13
CA PHE A 62 -9.92 8.21 -7.04
C PHE A 62 -8.56 7.62 -7.45
N VAL A 63 -7.55 7.82 -6.60
CA VAL A 63 -6.17 7.37 -6.84
C VAL A 63 -5.84 6.22 -5.88
N VAL A 64 -5.30 5.14 -6.43
CA VAL A 64 -4.82 3.99 -5.63
C VAL A 64 -3.30 3.92 -5.74
N LEU A 65 -2.62 4.01 -4.62
CA LEU A 65 -1.17 3.96 -4.55
C LEU A 65 -0.70 2.66 -3.91
N ARG A 66 0.47 2.18 -4.34
CA ARG A 66 1.09 0.97 -3.80
C ARG A 66 2.02 1.30 -2.66
N GLY A 67 1.77 0.71 -1.49
CA GLY A 67 2.65 0.75 -0.34
C GLY A 67 2.67 -0.61 0.33
N ILE A 68 3.31 -0.68 1.48
CA ILE A 68 3.34 -1.90 2.28
C ILE A 68 3.50 -1.51 3.75
N GLU A 69 2.88 -2.28 4.65
CA GLU A 69 3.15 -2.17 6.07
C GLU A 69 4.28 -3.14 6.41
N TYR A 70 5.48 -2.61 6.63
CA TYR A 70 6.66 -3.40 6.87
C TYR A 70 6.88 -3.64 8.36
N ASP A 71 7.12 -4.90 8.73
CA ASP A 71 7.43 -5.31 10.10
C ASP A 71 8.96 -5.36 10.28
N SER A 72 9.53 -4.30 10.83
CA SER A 72 10.97 -4.22 11.05
C SER A 72 11.39 -5.13 12.19
N LEU A 73 12.69 -5.50 12.21
CA LEU A 73 13.23 -6.43 13.20
C LEU A 73 13.12 -5.90 14.63
N GLU A 74 13.34 -4.59 14.84
CA GLU A 74 13.50 -4.02 16.18
C GLU A 74 12.46 -3.01 16.60
N PHE A 75 11.77 -2.34 15.66
CA PHE A 75 10.91 -1.20 15.95
C PHE A 75 9.45 -1.39 15.53
N GLY A 76 9.05 -2.62 15.16
CA GLY A 76 7.68 -2.89 14.78
C GLY A 76 7.35 -2.43 13.36
N HIS A 77 6.12 -1.99 13.15
CA HIS A 77 5.58 -1.76 11.82
C HIS A 77 5.81 -0.35 11.32
N PHE A 78 6.18 -0.24 10.04
CA PHE A 78 6.31 1.03 9.34
C PHE A 78 5.54 0.98 8.03
N ILE A 79 4.89 2.07 7.69
CA ILE A 79 4.28 2.23 6.37
C ILE A 79 5.39 2.70 5.42
N VAL A 80 5.60 1.95 4.35
CA VAL A 80 6.61 2.27 3.34
C VAL A 80 5.92 2.63 2.04
N ILE A 81 6.29 3.79 1.50
CA ILE A 81 5.83 4.24 0.19
C ILE A 81 7.07 4.59 -0.64
N LEU A 82 7.09 4.14 -1.88
CA LEU A 82 8.20 4.36 -2.80
C LEU A 82 7.70 5.13 -4.03
N PRO A 83 8.61 5.83 -4.74
CA PRO A 83 8.25 6.46 -6.01
C PRO A 83 7.65 5.44 -6.97
N SER A 84 6.71 5.88 -7.80
CA SER A 84 5.97 4.99 -8.71
C SER A 84 6.86 4.33 -9.77
N ASP A 85 8.02 4.93 -10.06
CA ASP A 85 8.98 4.40 -11.02
C ASP A 85 10.04 3.48 -10.39
N THR A 86 9.89 3.13 -9.12
CA THR A 86 10.80 2.23 -8.42
C THR A 86 10.78 0.84 -9.07
N PRO A 87 11.95 0.23 -9.32
CA PRO A 87 12.01 -1.13 -9.90
C PRO A 87 11.27 -2.16 -9.05
N ASP A 88 10.69 -3.17 -9.70
CA ASP A 88 9.93 -4.21 -9.02
C ASP A 88 10.78 -5.01 -8.03
N GLU A 89 12.08 -5.15 -8.29
CA GLU A 89 13.01 -5.85 -7.38
C GLU A 89 13.04 -5.21 -6.01
N VAL A 90 12.94 -3.89 -5.91
CA VAL A 90 12.92 -3.16 -4.64
C VAL A 90 11.63 -3.45 -3.89
N TYR A 91 10.49 -3.42 -4.59
CA TYR A 91 9.21 -3.77 -3.98
C TYR A 91 9.23 -5.20 -3.46
N GLU A 92 9.84 -6.12 -4.19
CA GLU A 92 9.90 -7.53 -3.80
C GLU A 92 10.70 -7.72 -2.52
N LEU A 93 11.78 -6.97 -2.32
CA LEU A 93 12.58 -7.04 -1.10
C LEU A 93 11.77 -6.71 0.15
N LEU A 94 10.78 -5.82 0.03
CA LEU A 94 9.97 -5.37 1.16
C LEU A 94 8.88 -6.37 1.56
N ARG A 95 8.72 -7.46 0.82
CA ARG A 95 7.78 -8.52 1.19
C ARG A 95 8.32 -9.42 2.30
N TYR A 96 9.61 -9.37 2.58
CA TYR A 96 10.26 -10.27 3.53
C TYR A 96 10.61 -9.54 4.82
N LYS A 97 10.17 -10.10 5.94
CA LYS A 97 10.43 -9.58 7.28
C LYS A 97 11.91 -9.74 7.66
N GLY A 98 12.31 -9.07 8.73
CA GLY A 98 13.60 -9.28 9.35
C GLY A 98 14.68 -8.27 8.98
N LEU A 99 14.34 -7.26 8.19
CA LEU A 99 15.27 -6.16 7.97
C LEU A 99 15.31 -5.25 9.20
N THR A 100 16.52 -4.82 9.55
CA THR A 100 16.70 -3.78 10.55
C THR A 100 16.20 -2.44 10.01
N LEU A 101 15.90 -1.51 10.89
CA LEU A 101 15.49 -0.17 10.47
C LEU A 101 16.56 0.47 9.58
N ASP A 102 17.83 0.32 9.91
CA ASP A 102 18.94 0.87 9.11
C ASP A 102 18.95 0.31 7.68
N LYS A 103 18.76 -1.00 7.52
CA LYS A 103 18.70 -1.61 6.20
C LYS A 103 17.46 -1.19 5.42
N LEU A 104 16.33 -1.07 6.11
CA LEU A 104 15.09 -0.60 5.50
C LEU A 104 15.26 0.83 4.98
N ILE A 105 15.82 1.72 5.78
CA ILE A 105 16.10 3.10 5.39
C ILE A 105 17.04 3.13 4.18
N TYR A 106 18.08 2.31 4.20
CA TYR A 106 19.04 2.20 3.10
C TYR A 106 18.34 1.83 1.78
N ILE A 107 17.49 0.80 1.82
CA ILE A 107 16.73 0.35 0.64
C ILE A 107 15.86 1.47 0.11
N VAL A 108 15.12 2.14 0.99
CA VAL A 108 14.20 3.22 0.61
C VAL A 108 14.97 4.40 0.00
N HIS A 109 16.11 4.78 0.58
CA HIS A 109 16.91 5.90 0.08
C HIS A 109 17.62 5.62 -1.24
N CYS A 110 17.88 4.34 -1.55
CA CYS A 110 18.52 3.95 -2.80
C CYS A 110 17.53 3.69 -3.94
N SER A 111 16.25 3.88 -3.68
CA SER A 111 15.18 3.60 -4.65
C SER A 111 14.87 4.79 -5.55
#